data_913cd9a027ae591595309c4b77415130
#
_entry.id   913cd9a027ae591595309c4b77415130
#
_cell.length_a   1.000
_cell.length_b   1.000
_cell.length_c   1.000
_cell.angle_alpha   90.00
_cell.angle_beta   90.00
_cell.angle_gamma   90.00
#
_symmetry.space_group_name_H-M   'P 1'
#
loop_
_entity.id
_entity.type
_entity.pdbx_description
1 polymer ?
#
loop_
_entity_poly.entity_id
_entity_poly.type
_entity_poly.pdbx_seq_one_letter_code
_entity_poly.pdbx_strand_id
1 'polypeptide(L)' 'MTKREYMQQLSRALEGYEQGFVQEILESYEEHFEAGLKSGRSEEEICRELGDIEELLREMGD' A
#
# COMPACT_ATOMS: atom_id res chain seq x y z
N MET A 1 -11.65 2.82 4.28
CA MET A 1 -10.33 3.47 4.18
C MET A 1 -10.11 3.97 2.76
N THR A 2 -9.60 5.18 2.61
CA THR A 2 -9.32 5.73 1.28
C THR A 2 -7.89 5.37 0.85
N LYS A 3 -7.63 5.55 -0.45
CA LYS A 3 -6.28 5.37 -0.98
C LYS A 3 -5.28 6.22 -0.21
N ARG A 4 -5.65 7.48 0.03
CA ARG A 4 -4.78 8.43 0.72
C ARG A 4 -4.43 7.93 2.12
N GLU A 5 -5.43 7.49 2.86
CA GLU A 5 -5.22 6.97 4.20
C GLU A 5 -4.32 5.74 4.19
N TYR A 6 -4.58 4.84 3.25
CA TYR A 6 -3.80 3.62 3.12
C TYR A 6 -2.33 3.94 2.82
N MET A 7 -2.10 4.83 1.85
CA MET A 7 -0.75 5.20 1.47
C MET A 7 -0.01 5.92 2.60
N GLN A 8 -0.71 6.73 3.38
CA GLN A 8 -0.11 7.40 4.53
C GLN A 8 0.32 6.40 5.60
N GLN A 9 -0.54 5.44 5.89
CA GLN A 9 -0.22 4.42 6.88
C GLN A 9 0.94 3.55 6.41
N LEU A 10 0.94 3.22 5.12
CA LEU A 10 2.01 2.43 4.54
C LEU A 10 3.34 3.18 4.63
N SER A 11 3.34 4.46 4.32
CA SER A 11 4.54 5.28 4.40
C SER A 11 5.09 5.34 5.82
N ARG A 12 4.20 5.49 6.80
CA ARG A 12 4.60 5.51 8.21
C ARG A 12 5.18 4.17 8.65
N ALA A 13 4.55 3.11 8.21
CA ALA A 13 5.00 1.77 8.57
C ALA A 13 6.37 1.45 7.99
N LEU A 14 6.72 2.10 6.90
CA LEU A 14 8.01 1.88 6.24
C LEU A 14 9.09 2.86 6.71
N GLU A 15 8.80 3.67 7.71
CA GLU A 15 9.81 4.52 8.31
C GLU A 15 10.94 3.68 8.88
N GLY A 16 12.17 4.09 8.62
CA GLY A 16 13.34 3.34 9.08
C GLY A 16 13.91 2.40 8.04
N TYR A 17 13.17 2.11 7.00
CA TYR A 17 13.68 1.33 5.89
C TYR A 17 14.41 2.22 4.91
N GLU A 18 15.25 1.63 4.07
CA GLU A 18 15.99 2.37 3.07
C GLU A 18 15.03 3.08 2.11
N GLN A 19 15.38 4.33 1.75
CA GLN A 19 14.51 5.17 0.94
C GLN A 19 14.17 4.57 -0.42
N GLY A 20 15.15 3.98 -1.08
CA GLY A 20 14.91 3.34 -2.37
C GLY A 20 13.91 2.21 -2.30
N PHE A 21 14.00 1.42 -1.25
CA PHE A 21 13.07 0.33 -1.02
C PHE A 21 11.67 0.86 -0.74
N VAL A 22 11.57 1.90 0.09
CA VAL A 22 10.28 2.52 0.42
C VAL A 22 9.60 3.07 -0.83
N GLN A 23 10.36 3.76 -1.68
CA GLN A 23 9.82 4.34 -2.90
C GLN A 23 9.29 3.27 -3.86
N GLU A 24 10.02 2.18 -4.00
CA GLU A 24 9.57 1.08 -4.86
C GLU A 24 8.25 0.51 -4.38
N ILE A 25 8.12 0.33 -3.07
CA ILE A 25 6.89 -0.20 -2.50
C ILE A 25 5.73 0.76 -2.70
N LEU A 26 5.95 2.04 -2.43
CA LEU A 26 4.90 3.04 -2.59
C LEU A 26 4.45 3.15 -4.04
N GLU A 27 5.37 3.13 -4.98
CA GLU A 27 5.04 3.17 -6.40
C GLU A 27 4.24 1.94 -6.82
N SER A 28 4.65 0.79 -6.36
CA SER A 28 3.95 -0.45 -6.67
C SER A 28 2.51 -0.42 -6.19
N TYR A 29 2.29 0.09 -4.99
CA TYR A 29 0.96 0.17 -4.43
C TYR A 29 0.12 1.22 -5.14
N GLU A 30 0.72 2.35 -5.55
CA GLU A 30 0.01 3.33 -6.33
C GLU A 30 -0.47 2.77 -7.66
N GLU A 31 0.37 2.00 -8.34
CA GLU A 31 -0.01 1.34 -9.57
C GLU A 31 -1.15 0.37 -9.35
N HIS A 32 -1.11 -0.33 -8.24
CA HIS A 32 -2.17 -1.27 -7.88
C HIS A 32 -3.50 -0.56 -7.70
N PHE A 33 -3.50 0.59 -7.03
CA PHE A 33 -4.71 1.39 -6.86
C PHE A 33 -5.22 1.89 -8.20
N GLU A 34 -4.32 2.38 -9.05
CA GLU A 34 -4.72 2.87 -10.37
C GLU A 34 -5.37 1.77 -11.21
N ALA A 35 -4.76 0.60 -11.23
CA ALA A 35 -5.30 -0.52 -11.97
C ALA A 35 -6.67 -0.94 -11.45
N GLY A 36 -6.82 -0.98 -10.11
CA GLY A 36 -8.08 -1.32 -9.50
C GLY A 36 -9.17 -0.32 -9.80
N LEU A 37 -8.85 0.97 -9.72
CA LEU A 37 -9.81 2.02 -10.03
C LEU A 37 -10.24 1.98 -11.49
N LYS A 38 -9.32 1.70 -12.40
CA LYS A 38 -9.63 1.57 -13.82
C LYS A 38 -10.56 0.40 -14.10
N SER A 39 -10.46 -0.66 -13.31
CA SER A 39 -11.32 -1.82 -13.47
C SER A 39 -12.68 -1.65 -12.80
N GLY A 40 -12.93 -0.49 -12.19
CA GLY A 40 -14.22 -0.17 -11.59
C GLY A 40 -14.35 -0.47 -10.13
N ARG A 41 -13.25 -0.81 -9.46
CA ARG A 41 -13.27 -1.05 -8.02
C ARG A 41 -13.14 0.26 -7.26
N SER A 42 -13.72 0.31 -6.06
CA SER A 42 -13.60 1.47 -5.20
C SER A 42 -12.27 1.41 -4.43
N GLU A 43 -11.84 2.55 -3.92
CA GLU A 43 -10.65 2.60 -3.07
C GLU A 43 -10.78 1.69 -1.86
N GLU A 44 -11.97 1.68 -1.28
CA GLU A 44 -12.25 0.84 -0.13
C GLU A 44 -12.08 -0.65 -0.45
N GLU A 45 -12.59 -1.07 -1.61
CA GLU A 45 -12.45 -2.44 -2.04
C GLU A 45 -11.00 -2.82 -2.27
N ILE A 46 -10.24 -1.93 -2.89
CA ILE A 46 -8.83 -2.17 -3.15
C ILE A 46 -8.06 -2.29 -1.84
N CYS A 47 -8.34 -1.41 -0.89
CA CYS A 47 -7.70 -1.47 0.42
C CYS A 47 -7.98 -2.80 1.11
N ARG A 48 -9.20 -3.28 0.99
CA ARG A 48 -9.58 -4.55 1.58
C ARG A 48 -8.86 -5.72 0.94
N GLU A 49 -8.70 -5.66 -0.37
CA GLU A 49 -7.98 -6.71 -1.10
C GLU A 49 -6.49 -6.72 -0.78
N LEU A 50 -5.90 -5.56 -0.58
CA LEU A 50 -4.49 -5.47 -0.22
C LEU A 50 -4.21 -6.00 1.18
N GLY A 51 -5.21 -5.92 2.05
CA GLY A 51 -5.09 -6.43 3.39
C GLY A 51 -4.48 -5.43 4.36
N ASP A 52 -4.18 -5.92 5.55
CA ASP A 52 -3.63 -5.10 6.62
C ASP A 52 -2.16 -4.81 6.39
N ILE A 53 -1.80 -3.54 6.54
CA ILE A 53 -0.41 -3.09 6.36
C ILE A 53 0.52 -3.81 7.33
N GLU A 54 0.06 -4.03 8.56
CA GLU A 54 0.88 -4.72 9.56
C GLU A 54 1.20 -6.16 9.16
N GLU A 55 0.23 -6.84 8.57
CA GLU A 55 0.46 -8.19 8.08
C GLU A 55 1.45 -8.23 6.93
N LEU A 56 1.34 -7.27 6.02
CA LEU A 56 2.26 -7.17 4.90
C LEU A 56 3.70 -6.96 5.38
N LEU A 57 3.87 -6.10 6.38
CA LEU A 57 5.19 -5.84 6.93
C LEU A 57 5.74 -7.04 7.67
N ARG A 58 4.89 -7.79 8.33
CA ARG A 58 5.31 -8.98 9.04
C ARG A 58 5.85 -10.03 8.08
N GLU A 59 5.23 -10.17 6.92
CA GLU A 59 5.68 -11.11 5.90
C GLU A 59 7.00 -10.66 5.26
N MET A 60 7.17 -9.36 5.09
CA MET A 60 8.40 -8.82 4.51
C MET A 60 9.55 -8.77 5.51
N GLY A 61 9.24 -8.68 6.79
CA GLY A 61 10.23 -8.49 7.84
C GLY A 61 11.04 -9.73 8.20
N ASP A 62 10.67 -10.85 7.67
CA ASP A 62 11.39 -12.10 7.89
C ASP A 62 12.40 -12.32 6.78
#